data_4ce8f26e56d5de1b07ff010d0c45ff34
#
_entry.id   4ce8f26e56d5de1b07ff010d0c45ff34
#
_cell.length_a   1.000
_cell.length_b   1.000
_cell.length_c   1.000
_cell.angle_alpha   90.00
_cell.angle_beta   90.00
_cell.angle_gamma   90.00
#
_symmetry.space_group_name_H-M   'P 1'
#
loop_
_entity.id
_entity.type
_entity.pdbx_description
1 polymer ?
#
loop_
_entity_poly.entity_id
_entity_poly.type
_entity_poly.pdbx_seq_one_letter_code
_entity_poly.pdbx_strand_id
1 'polypeptide(L)'
;HGGGDDNFVNTCFNSNAGEHILHVWAPFTGTYHPVGDLGAVNNGQPGTGQWKLHILDTYAWADQGTLIMWRLTFGDEPSLPFPFESSDLPIVVIDTYGQPIPDDPKIMAHLGIIDNGPGQRNYITDPFNNYDGWMGIERRGSSSQMFPKKSYGFETRDIEGNEIDTSLLGMPKESDWILNAHYSDKTLMRNVMTY
;
A
#
# COMPACT_ATOMS: atom_id res chain seq x y z
N HIS A 1 -7.61 13.58 3.58
CA HIS A 1 -7.71 14.54 4.67
C HIS A 1 -8.66 15.63 4.23
N GLY A 2 -9.68 15.92 4.99
CA GLY A 2 -10.71 16.90 4.72
C GLY A 2 -11.54 17.12 5.97
N GLY A 3 -11.84 18.36 6.30
CA GLY A 3 -12.64 18.85 7.43
C GLY A 3 -12.48 20.36 7.56
N GLY A 4 -13.23 21.00 8.42
CA GLY A 4 -13.32 22.46 8.46
C GLY A 4 -12.05 23.25 8.85
N ASP A 5 -10.98 22.56 9.27
CA ASP A 5 -9.72 23.19 9.74
C ASP A 5 -8.48 22.69 8.96
N ASP A 6 -8.66 22.22 7.73
CA ASP A 6 -7.65 21.49 6.94
C ASP A 6 -6.59 22.36 6.25
N ASN A 7 -6.11 23.35 6.94
CA ASN A 7 -5.09 24.23 6.37
C ASN A 7 -3.70 23.57 6.35
N PHE A 8 -3.13 23.48 5.17
CA PHE A 8 -1.74 23.11 4.95
C PHE A 8 -0.89 24.39 4.96
N VAL A 9 -0.54 24.89 6.14
CA VAL A 9 0.24 26.12 6.30
C VAL A 9 1.67 25.78 6.71
N ASN A 10 2.64 26.13 5.89
CA ASN A 10 4.05 25.75 6.09
C ASN A 10 4.23 24.23 6.26
N THR A 11 3.46 23.47 5.52
CA THR A 11 3.53 22.02 5.55
C THR A 11 4.62 21.54 4.63
N CYS A 12 5.50 20.68 5.14
CA CYS A 12 6.56 20.03 4.38
C CYS A 12 6.29 18.53 4.34
N PHE A 13 6.45 17.92 3.19
CA PHE A 13 6.48 16.47 3.04
C PHE A 13 7.91 16.01 2.81
N ASN A 14 8.37 15.10 3.66
CA ASN A 14 9.73 14.55 3.61
C ASN A 14 9.67 13.06 3.96
N SER A 15 10.24 12.22 3.10
CA SER A 15 10.26 10.77 3.31
C SER A 15 11.04 10.35 4.57
N ASN A 16 11.87 11.22 5.11
CA ASN A 16 12.63 10.95 6.34
C ASN A 16 11.97 11.57 7.59
N ALA A 17 10.75 12.12 7.47
CA ALA A 17 10.03 12.65 8.62
C ALA A 17 9.57 11.51 9.54
N GLY A 18 9.71 11.72 10.85
CA GLY A 18 9.33 10.72 11.85
C GLY A 18 7.82 10.62 12.09
N GLU A 19 7.03 11.56 11.60
CA GLU A 19 5.58 11.60 11.80
C GLU A 19 4.85 11.51 10.48
N HIS A 20 3.90 10.58 10.39
CA HIS A 20 3.16 10.33 9.16
C HIS A 20 1.90 11.19 9.08
N ILE A 21 1.62 11.79 7.91
CA ILE A 21 0.47 12.70 7.72
C ILE A 21 -0.88 12.05 8.06
N LEU A 22 -1.01 10.74 7.97
CA LEU A 22 -2.24 10.03 8.34
C LEU A 22 -2.46 9.92 9.85
N HIS A 23 -1.43 10.13 10.66
CA HIS A 23 -1.48 9.98 12.11
C HIS A 23 -1.66 11.31 12.85
N VAL A 24 -1.76 12.41 12.11
CA VAL A 24 -1.93 13.76 12.66
C VAL A 24 -3.27 14.35 12.29
N TRP A 25 -3.67 15.35 13.05
CA TRP A 25 -4.90 16.11 12.87
C TRP A 25 -4.59 17.53 12.37
N ALA A 26 -5.54 18.11 11.66
CA ALA A 26 -5.45 19.52 11.26
C ALA A 26 -5.33 20.47 12.47
N PRO A 27 -4.72 21.65 12.32
CA PRO A 27 -4.06 22.15 11.12
C PRO A 27 -2.71 21.47 10.85
N PHE A 28 -2.43 21.19 9.58
CA PHE A 28 -1.22 20.48 9.18
C PHE A 28 -0.03 21.44 9.02
N THR A 29 0.58 21.79 10.14
CA THR A 29 1.74 22.70 10.16
C THR A 29 2.96 21.94 10.65
N GLY A 30 3.97 21.76 9.79
CA GLY A 30 5.19 21.02 10.14
C GLY A 30 5.69 20.12 9.03
N THR A 31 6.54 19.16 9.39
CA THR A 31 7.14 18.21 8.44
C THR A 31 6.61 16.81 8.69
N TYR A 32 6.05 16.21 7.67
CA TYR A 32 5.37 14.92 7.75
C TYR A 32 5.88 13.95 6.70
N HIS A 33 5.88 12.67 7.04
CA HIS A 33 6.05 11.62 6.07
C HIS A 33 4.78 11.55 5.19
N PRO A 34 4.92 11.58 3.85
CA PRO A 34 3.77 11.49 2.93
C PRO A 34 3.17 10.09 2.88
N VAL A 35 1.95 9.97 2.36
CA VAL A 35 1.31 8.66 2.11
C VAL A 35 2.05 7.86 1.04
N GLY A 36 2.60 8.54 0.03
CA GLY A 36 3.36 7.92 -1.05
C GLY A 36 4.85 8.08 -0.87
N ASP A 37 5.61 7.22 -1.55
CA ASP A 37 7.06 7.33 -1.61
C ASP A 37 7.49 8.47 -2.54
N LEU A 38 8.07 9.53 -1.97
CA LEU A 38 8.66 10.62 -2.77
C LEU A 38 9.89 10.16 -3.57
N GLY A 39 10.56 9.09 -3.11
CA GLY A 39 11.70 8.50 -3.81
C GLY A 39 11.33 7.75 -5.09
N ALA A 40 10.06 7.40 -5.27
CA ALA A 40 9.61 6.73 -6.48
C ALA A 40 9.85 7.55 -7.77
N VAL A 41 10.03 8.87 -7.64
CA VAL A 41 10.42 9.74 -8.78
C VAL A 41 11.92 9.72 -9.07
N ASN A 42 12.72 9.14 -8.19
CA ASN A 42 14.17 9.06 -8.34
C ASN A 42 14.55 7.89 -9.26
N ASN A 43 14.40 8.12 -10.54
CA ASN A 43 14.59 7.14 -11.61
C ASN A 43 15.92 7.27 -12.34
N GLY A 44 16.90 7.96 -11.75
CA GLY A 44 18.21 8.22 -12.35
C GLY A 44 18.22 9.32 -13.41
N GLN A 45 17.11 10.01 -13.63
CA GLN A 45 17.06 11.14 -14.55
C GLN A 45 17.57 12.42 -13.87
N PRO A 46 18.11 13.38 -14.63
CA PRO A 46 18.50 14.67 -14.09
C PRO A 46 17.31 15.37 -13.42
N GLY A 47 17.52 15.95 -12.25
CA GLY A 47 16.49 16.74 -11.55
C GLY A 47 16.15 18.06 -12.25
N THR A 48 16.90 18.43 -13.28
CA THR A 48 16.66 19.62 -14.11
C THR A 48 15.51 19.39 -15.07
N GLY A 49 14.56 20.31 -15.11
CA GLY A 49 13.40 20.21 -16.00
C GLY A 49 12.17 20.89 -15.42
N GLN A 50 11.03 20.66 -16.06
CA GLN A 50 9.75 21.17 -15.60
C GLN A 50 9.09 20.17 -14.65
N TRP A 51 8.88 20.60 -13.41
CA TRP A 51 8.12 19.86 -12.40
C TRP A 51 6.72 20.44 -12.27
N LYS A 52 5.72 19.56 -12.12
CA LYS A 52 4.32 19.95 -11.95
C LYS A 52 3.78 19.36 -10.65
N LEU A 53 3.23 20.22 -9.80
CA LEU A 53 2.40 19.76 -8.70
C LEU A 53 0.99 19.53 -9.25
N HIS A 54 0.45 18.34 -9.05
CA HIS A 54 -0.92 17.99 -9.39
C HIS A 54 -1.75 17.89 -8.11
N ILE A 55 -2.71 18.78 -7.97
CA ILE A 55 -3.66 18.77 -6.85
C ILE A 55 -5.03 18.36 -7.41
N LEU A 56 -5.60 17.31 -6.86
CA LEU A 56 -6.92 16.85 -7.22
C LEU A 56 -7.86 17.07 -6.04
N ASP A 57 -8.79 18.00 -6.21
CA ASP A 57 -9.91 18.15 -5.31
C ASP A 57 -10.97 17.10 -5.65
N THR A 58 -11.20 16.19 -4.72
CA THR A 58 -12.20 15.12 -4.87
C THR A 58 -13.52 15.42 -4.19
N TYR A 59 -13.67 16.62 -3.58
CA TYR A 59 -14.85 17.01 -2.83
C TYR A 59 -15.36 18.40 -3.24
N ALA A 60 -15.56 18.61 -4.51
CA ALA A 60 -15.79 19.89 -5.19
C ALA A 60 -17.00 20.73 -4.72
N TRP A 61 -17.83 20.23 -3.81
CA TRP A 61 -19.06 20.90 -3.40
C TRP A 61 -19.03 21.54 -2.01
N ALA A 62 -18.03 21.25 -1.19
CA ALA A 62 -18.01 21.68 0.21
C ALA A 62 -16.91 22.68 0.54
N ASP A 63 -15.73 22.55 -0.03
CA ASP A 63 -14.58 23.36 0.32
C ASP A 63 -13.90 23.94 -0.92
N GLN A 64 -13.35 25.14 -0.79
CA GLN A 64 -12.55 25.76 -1.83
C GLN A 64 -11.17 26.06 -1.26
N GLY A 65 -10.15 25.49 -1.87
CA GLY A 65 -8.76 25.71 -1.51
C GLY A 65 -8.07 26.68 -2.46
N THR A 66 -7.11 27.43 -1.94
CA THR A 66 -6.21 28.24 -2.74
C THR A 66 -4.77 27.82 -2.50
N LEU A 67 -4.07 27.42 -3.55
CA LEU A 67 -2.64 27.20 -3.49
C LEU A 67 -1.92 28.54 -3.56
N ILE A 68 -1.28 28.95 -2.47
CA ILE A 68 -0.53 30.20 -2.39
C ILE A 68 0.88 30.03 -2.93
N MET A 69 1.54 28.93 -2.52
CA MET A 69 2.92 28.63 -2.90
C MET A 69 3.21 27.15 -2.74
N TRP A 70 4.07 26.64 -3.58
CA TRP A 70 4.71 25.34 -3.36
C TRP A 70 6.19 25.39 -3.73
N ARG A 71 6.98 24.54 -3.13
CA ARG A 71 8.40 24.40 -3.41
C ARG A 71 8.79 22.93 -3.39
N LEU A 72 9.59 22.52 -4.36
CA LEU A 72 10.24 21.23 -4.40
C LEU A 72 11.72 21.43 -4.07
N THR A 73 12.22 20.65 -3.13
CA THR A 73 13.64 20.67 -2.75
C THR A 73 14.19 19.26 -2.90
N PHE A 74 15.28 19.14 -3.63
CA PHE A 74 16.04 17.90 -3.73
C PHE A 74 17.13 17.91 -2.66
N GLY A 75 17.24 16.83 -1.92
CA GLY A 75 18.35 16.59 -0.98
C GLY A 75 19.35 15.62 -1.58
N ASP A 76 20.51 15.54 -0.95
CA ASP A 76 21.59 14.62 -1.34
C ASP A 76 21.37 13.20 -0.77
N GLU A 77 20.49 13.07 0.21
CA GLU A 77 20.17 11.78 0.82
C GLU A 77 19.02 11.08 0.08
N PRO A 78 19.12 9.77 -0.17
CA PRO A 78 18.01 9.01 -0.74
C PRO A 78 16.81 9.05 0.19
N SER A 79 15.61 9.15 -0.38
CA SER A 79 14.38 9.01 0.39
C SER A 79 14.24 7.56 0.88
N LEU A 80 13.85 7.40 2.13
CA LEU A 80 13.51 6.09 2.69
C LEU A 80 11.98 5.95 2.70
N PRO A 81 11.45 4.81 2.28
CA PRO A 81 10.03 4.53 2.47
C PRO A 81 9.71 4.51 3.96
N PHE A 82 8.50 4.90 4.32
CA PHE A 82 8.05 4.78 5.71
C PHE A 82 8.11 3.30 6.12
N PRO A 83 8.87 2.94 7.16
CA PRO A 83 8.98 1.55 7.56
C PRO A 83 7.62 1.04 8.04
N PHE A 84 7.10 0.01 7.38
CA PHE A 84 5.95 -0.72 7.89
C PHE A 84 6.42 -1.67 8.98
N GLU A 85 6.04 -1.40 10.22
CA GLU A 85 6.48 -2.18 11.38
C GLU A 85 5.41 -3.11 11.91
N SER A 86 4.15 -2.66 11.93
CA SER A 86 3.08 -3.40 12.60
C SER A 86 1.68 -2.99 12.14
N SER A 87 0.70 -3.85 12.40
CA SER A 87 -0.71 -3.66 12.07
C SER A 87 -1.61 -4.30 13.13
N ASP A 88 -2.82 -3.77 13.30
CA ASP A 88 -3.90 -4.43 14.07
C ASP A 88 -4.62 -5.49 13.22
N LEU A 89 -4.37 -5.52 11.92
CA LEU A 89 -4.85 -6.53 10.98
C LEU A 89 -3.75 -7.56 10.71
N PRO A 90 -4.10 -8.77 10.27
CA PRO A 90 -3.11 -9.73 9.79
C PRO A 90 -2.18 -9.14 8.75
N ILE A 91 -0.90 -9.50 8.80
CA ILE A 91 0.11 -9.07 7.85
C ILE A 91 0.34 -10.19 6.85
N VAL A 92 0.21 -9.85 5.56
CA VAL A 92 0.53 -10.75 4.45
C VAL A 92 1.83 -10.30 3.84
N VAL A 93 2.82 -11.18 3.85
CA VAL A 93 4.15 -10.96 3.25
C VAL A 93 4.27 -11.83 2.01
N ILE A 94 4.60 -11.20 0.89
CA ILE A 94 4.82 -11.88 -0.38
C ILE A 94 6.23 -11.60 -0.84
N ASP A 95 7.04 -12.65 -0.96
CA ASP A 95 8.39 -12.56 -1.50
C ASP A 95 8.44 -13.22 -2.88
N THR A 96 8.61 -12.41 -3.89
CA THR A 96 8.76 -12.85 -5.28
C THR A 96 10.21 -13.09 -5.67
N TYR A 97 11.13 -12.99 -4.72
CA TYR A 97 12.58 -13.06 -4.95
C TYR A 97 13.07 -12.05 -6.03
N GLY A 98 12.46 -10.86 -6.00
CA GLY A 98 12.78 -9.77 -6.92
C GLY A 98 12.17 -9.89 -8.31
N GLN A 99 11.33 -10.89 -8.57
CA GLN A 99 10.63 -11.02 -9.84
C GLN A 99 9.41 -10.10 -9.90
N PRO A 100 9.16 -9.41 -11.02
CA PRO A 100 7.92 -8.66 -11.21
C PRO A 100 6.74 -9.64 -11.34
N ILE A 101 5.63 -9.34 -10.66
CA ILE A 101 4.42 -10.16 -10.79
C ILE A 101 3.78 -9.90 -12.16
N PRO A 102 3.67 -10.91 -13.04
CA PRO A 102 3.09 -10.76 -14.37
C PRO A 102 1.54 -10.74 -14.34
N ASP A 103 0.93 -10.50 -15.49
CA ASP A 103 -0.50 -10.67 -15.70
C ASP A 103 -0.87 -12.15 -15.87
N ASP A 104 -0.02 -12.88 -16.59
CA ASP A 104 -0.11 -14.33 -16.87
C ASP A 104 1.25 -14.79 -17.44
N PRO A 105 1.74 -15.98 -17.10
CA PRO A 105 1.26 -16.95 -16.11
C PRO A 105 1.66 -16.59 -14.67
N LYS A 106 1.03 -17.24 -13.68
CA LYS A 106 1.43 -17.14 -12.27
C LYS A 106 2.89 -17.53 -12.07
N ILE A 107 3.62 -16.74 -11.32
CA ILE A 107 4.99 -17.06 -10.88
C ILE A 107 4.98 -17.67 -9.49
N MET A 108 5.99 -18.49 -9.19
CA MET A 108 6.22 -18.98 -7.83
C MET A 108 6.74 -17.85 -6.94
N ALA A 109 6.15 -17.74 -5.75
CA ALA A 109 6.55 -16.82 -4.71
C ALA A 109 6.41 -17.48 -3.35
N HIS A 110 6.98 -16.87 -2.32
CA HIS A 110 6.76 -17.26 -0.94
C HIS A 110 5.62 -16.42 -0.33
N LEU A 111 4.73 -17.05 0.41
CA LEU A 111 3.64 -16.42 1.15
C LEU A 111 3.84 -16.66 2.65
N GLY A 112 3.95 -15.59 3.40
CA GLY A 112 3.93 -15.61 4.86
C GLY A 112 2.71 -14.84 5.39
N ILE A 113 2.00 -15.39 6.36
CA ILE A 113 0.89 -14.71 7.04
C ILE A 113 1.12 -14.70 8.54
N ILE A 114 1.07 -13.49 9.11
CA ILE A 114 1.18 -13.24 10.55
C ILE A 114 -0.20 -12.85 11.06
N ASP A 115 -0.74 -13.62 12.00
CA ASP A 115 -2.02 -13.34 12.68
C ASP A 115 -1.93 -13.74 14.14
N ASN A 116 -1.70 -12.78 15.02
CA ASN A 116 -1.61 -12.98 16.47
C ASN A 116 -2.98 -13.07 17.14
N GLY A 117 -4.05 -13.03 16.36
CA GLY A 117 -5.43 -13.17 16.83
C GLY A 117 -6.09 -11.84 17.25
N PRO A 118 -7.38 -11.92 17.59
CA PRO A 118 -8.18 -10.74 17.89
C PRO A 118 -7.62 -9.89 19.02
N GLY A 119 -7.50 -8.58 18.79
CA GLY A 119 -7.03 -7.62 19.78
C GLY A 119 -5.52 -7.64 20.04
N GLN A 120 -4.79 -8.47 19.32
CA GLN A 120 -3.33 -8.48 19.35
C GLN A 120 -2.77 -7.72 18.16
N ARG A 121 -1.61 -7.08 18.37
CA ARG A 121 -0.90 -6.39 17.29
C ARG A 121 0.06 -7.34 16.60
N ASN A 122 0.09 -7.30 15.28
CA ASN A 122 1.00 -8.06 14.44
C ASN A 122 2.21 -7.18 14.08
N TYR A 123 3.41 -7.71 14.23
CA TYR A 123 4.65 -7.04 13.85
C TYR A 123 5.29 -7.77 12.66
N ILE A 124 5.91 -7.03 11.75
CA ILE A 124 6.56 -7.63 10.57
C ILE A 124 7.69 -8.60 10.95
N THR A 125 8.20 -8.48 12.18
CA THR A 125 9.23 -9.35 12.74
C THR A 125 8.70 -10.61 13.42
N ASP A 126 7.38 -10.73 13.57
CA ASP A 126 6.77 -11.92 14.15
C ASP A 126 6.91 -13.12 13.19
N PRO A 127 6.92 -14.35 13.72
CA PRO A 127 6.92 -15.53 12.86
C PRO A 127 5.64 -15.64 12.04
N PHE A 128 5.72 -16.24 10.86
CA PHE A 128 4.54 -16.59 10.07
C PHE A 128 3.76 -17.70 10.77
N ASN A 129 2.79 -17.33 11.59
CA ASN A 129 2.05 -18.23 12.46
C ASN A 129 0.71 -18.70 11.91
N ASN A 130 0.21 -18.08 10.83
CA ASN A 130 -1.02 -18.50 10.18
C ASN A 130 -0.75 -19.30 8.90
N TYR A 131 0.20 -18.85 8.07
CA TYR A 131 0.67 -19.57 6.89
C TYR A 131 2.13 -19.24 6.60
N ASP A 132 2.89 -20.24 6.20
CA ASP A 132 4.30 -20.14 5.81
C ASP A 132 4.56 -21.17 4.70
N GLY A 133 4.56 -20.72 3.42
CA GLY A 133 4.64 -21.67 2.31
C GLY A 133 4.71 -21.02 0.94
N TRP A 134 4.53 -21.83 -0.09
CA TRP A 134 4.60 -21.41 -1.47
C TRP A 134 3.26 -20.97 -2.03
N MET A 135 3.33 -20.11 -3.03
CA MET A 135 2.17 -19.65 -3.79
C MET A 135 2.52 -19.46 -5.25
N GLY A 136 1.53 -19.59 -6.12
CA GLY A 136 1.56 -19.05 -7.47
C GLY A 136 0.83 -17.73 -7.50
N ILE A 137 1.40 -16.65 -8.03
CA ILE A 137 0.79 -15.31 -8.02
C ILE A 137 0.85 -14.64 -9.38
N GLU A 138 -0.23 -13.94 -9.72
CA GLU A 138 -0.34 -13.11 -10.92
C GLU A 138 -1.13 -11.82 -10.63
N ARG A 139 -1.00 -10.83 -11.50
CA ARG A 139 -1.89 -9.65 -11.47
C ARG A 139 -3.27 -10.04 -11.96
N ARG A 140 -4.30 -9.53 -11.29
CA ARG A 140 -5.69 -9.81 -11.62
C ARG A 140 -6.42 -8.56 -12.08
N GLY A 141 -7.37 -8.77 -12.99
CA GLY A 141 -8.28 -7.75 -13.49
C GLY A 141 -7.92 -7.29 -14.91
N SER A 142 -8.82 -6.59 -15.54
CA SER A 142 -8.65 -5.97 -16.85
C SER A 142 -8.39 -4.47 -16.68
N SER A 143 -9.42 -3.64 -16.69
CA SER A 143 -9.30 -2.19 -16.52
C SER A 143 -8.74 -1.77 -15.16
N SER A 144 -8.94 -2.58 -14.10
CA SER A 144 -8.38 -2.31 -12.77
C SER A 144 -6.87 -2.37 -12.72
N GLN A 145 -6.23 -3.00 -13.68
CA GLN A 145 -4.76 -3.01 -13.80
C GLN A 145 -4.16 -1.65 -14.13
N MET A 146 -4.96 -0.66 -14.57
CA MET A 146 -4.50 0.72 -14.74
C MET A 146 -4.21 1.43 -13.41
N PHE A 147 -4.83 0.98 -12.30
CA PHE A 147 -4.64 1.61 -11.01
C PHE A 147 -3.27 1.33 -10.41
N PRO A 148 -2.68 2.27 -9.63
CA PRO A 148 -1.41 2.06 -8.95
C PRO A 148 -1.43 0.85 -8.01
N LYS A 149 -2.50 0.68 -7.20
CA LYS A 149 -2.69 -0.48 -6.34
C LYS A 149 -3.31 -1.62 -7.14
N LYS A 150 -2.58 -2.69 -7.33
CA LYS A 150 -3.00 -3.86 -8.13
C LYS A 150 -3.77 -4.86 -7.28
N SER A 151 -4.72 -5.55 -7.91
CA SER A 151 -5.29 -6.79 -7.38
C SER A 151 -4.47 -7.97 -7.87
N TYR A 152 -4.41 -9.02 -7.05
CA TYR A 152 -3.69 -10.24 -7.38
C TYR A 152 -4.60 -11.46 -7.23
N GLY A 153 -4.47 -12.41 -8.16
CA GLY A 153 -4.94 -13.78 -7.99
C GLY A 153 -3.76 -14.62 -7.51
N PHE A 154 -3.99 -15.51 -6.57
CA PHE A 154 -2.94 -16.43 -6.15
C PHE A 154 -3.51 -17.79 -5.76
N GLU A 155 -2.66 -18.78 -5.82
CA GLU A 155 -2.91 -20.16 -5.42
C GLU A 155 -1.92 -20.57 -4.36
N THR A 156 -2.37 -21.25 -3.31
CA THR A 156 -1.45 -21.94 -2.39
C THR A 156 -0.88 -23.19 -3.07
N ARG A 157 0.43 -23.37 -2.99
CA ARG A 157 1.15 -24.42 -3.70
C ARG A 157 2.13 -25.17 -2.80
N ASP A 158 2.46 -26.40 -3.17
CA ASP A 158 3.61 -27.10 -2.61
C ASP A 158 4.93 -26.63 -3.28
N ILE A 159 6.06 -27.18 -2.83
CA ILE A 159 7.37 -26.80 -3.37
C ILE A 159 7.57 -27.27 -4.82
N GLU A 160 6.86 -28.27 -5.27
CA GLU A 160 6.84 -28.78 -6.65
C GLU A 160 5.97 -27.90 -7.56
N GLY A 161 5.19 -26.95 -6.99
CA GLY A 161 4.32 -26.05 -7.72
C GLY A 161 2.90 -26.58 -7.94
N ASN A 162 2.52 -27.70 -7.32
CA ASN A 162 1.15 -28.20 -7.38
C ASN A 162 0.25 -27.41 -6.41
N GLU A 163 -0.99 -27.20 -6.80
CA GLU A 163 -2.00 -26.56 -5.95
C GLU A 163 -2.31 -27.40 -4.70
N ILE A 164 -2.46 -26.74 -3.57
CA ILE A 164 -2.84 -27.36 -2.30
C ILE A 164 -3.94 -26.57 -1.63
N ASP A 165 -4.99 -27.26 -1.19
CA ASP A 165 -6.06 -26.64 -0.41
C ASP A 165 -5.59 -26.31 1.01
N THR A 166 -5.63 -25.05 1.37
CA THR A 166 -5.15 -24.55 2.66
C THR A 166 -6.19 -23.62 3.28
N SER A 167 -6.31 -23.64 4.59
CA SER A 167 -7.11 -22.64 5.32
C SER A 167 -6.22 -21.44 5.64
N LEU A 168 -6.59 -20.28 5.14
CA LEU A 168 -5.93 -19.02 5.46
C LEU A 168 -6.86 -18.18 6.34
N LEU A 169 -6.34 -17.62 7.44
CA LEU A 169 -7.07 -16.74 8.38
C LEU A 169 -8.40 -17.32 8.87
N GLY A 170 -8.45 -18.63 9.06
CA GLY A 170 -9.65 -19.35 9.51
C GLY A 170 -10.75 -19.52 8.45
N MET A 171 -10.52 -19.12 7.21
CA MET A 171 -11.45 -19.35 6.09
C MET A 171 -11.46 -20.84 5.70
N PRO A 172 -12.50 -21.33 5.00
CA PRO A 172 -12.54 -22.68 4.46
C PRO A 172 -11.31 -23.00 3.62
N LYS A 173 -10.96 -24.28 3.54
CA LYS A 173 -9.82 -24.72 2.72
C LYS A 173 -10.10 -24.50 1.24
N GLU A 174 -9.21 -23.80 0.59
CA GLU A 174 -9.20 -23.51 -0.84
C GLU A 174 -7.77 -23.41 -1.33
N SER A 175 -7.56 -23.59 -2.61
CA SER A 175 -6.28 -23.28 -3.26
C SER A 175 -6.28 -21.88 -3.86
N ASP A 176 -7.40 -21.44 -4.42
CA ASP A 176 -7.52 -20.15 -5.14
C ASP A 176 -7.96 -19.00 -4.24
N TRP A 177 -7.19 -17.94 -4.27
CA TRP A 177 -7.39 -16.77 -3.41
C TRP A 177 -7.27 -15.46 -4.19
N ILE A 178 -7.86 -14.40 -3.65
CA ILE A 178 -7.81 -13.07 -4.24
C ILE A 178 -7.36 -12.04 -3.20
N LEU A 179 -6.29 -11.32 -3.51
CA LEU A 179 -5.93 -10.08 -2.83
C LEU A 179 -6.58 -8.91 -3.58
N ASN A 180 -7.71 -8.46 -3.07
CA ASN A 180 -8.46 -7.40 -3.72
C ASN A 180 -7.95 -6.01 -3.32
N ALA A 181 -7.58 -5.22 -4.32
CA ALA A 181 -7.16 -3.84 -4.13
C ALA A 181 -8.35 -2.89 -4.27
N HIS A 182 -8.95 -2.47 -3.18
CA HIS A 182 -10.07 -1.51 -3.17
C HIS A 182 -9.60 -0.09 -3.54
N TYR A 183 -8.95 0.10 -4.69
CA TYR A 183 -8.37 1.39 -5.05
C TYR A 183 -9.42 2.48 -5.24
N SER A 184 -10.52 2.16 -5.90
CA SER A 184 -11.62 3.09 -6.17
C SER A 184 -12.62 3.21 -5.02
N ASP A 185 -12.72 2.20 -4.16
CA ASP A 185 -13.57 2.22 -2.99
C ASP A 185 -12.80 2.73 -1.75
N LYS A 186 -12.88 4.03 -1.52
CA LYS A 186 -12.19 4.67 -0.39
C LYS A 186 -12.76 4.30 0.98
N THR A 187 -13.97 3.76 1.02
CA THR A 187 -14.59 3.28 2.28
C THR A 187 -14.04 1.91 2.70
N LEU A 188 -13.49 1.14 1.76
CA LEU A 188 -13.04 -0.26 1.92
C LEU A 188 -14.17 -1.22 2.35
N MET A 189 -15.42 -0.76 2.37
CA MET A 189 -16.56 -1.48 2.96
C MET A 189 -17.50 -2.09 1.92
N ARG A 190 -17.49 -1.62 0.68
CA ARG A 190 -18.51 -2.03 -0.31
C ARG A 190 -18.52 -3.53 -0.54
N ASN A 191 -17.37 -4.16 -0.69
CA ASN A 191 -17.31 -5.61 -0.88
C ASN A 191 -17.80 -6.37 0.36
N VAL A 192 -17.41 -5.92 1.56
CA VAL A 192 -17.86 -6.53 2.82
C VAL A 192 -19.38 -6.45 2.99
N MET A 193 -20.01 -5.40 2.48
CA MET A 193 -21.47 -5.21 2.56
C MET A 193 -22.23 -5.95 1.45
N THR A 194 -21.53 -6.43 0.42
CA THR A 194 -22.16 -7.06 -0.75
C THR A 194 -22.12 -8.60 -0.67
N TYR A 195 -21.15 -9.14 0.06
CA TYR A 195 -20.94 -10.56 0.32
C TYR A 195 -21.23 -10.90 1.78
#